data_637aeb8eadd69f336495382f3ca1a497
#
_entry.id   637aeb8eadd69f336495382f3ca1a497
#
_cell.length_a   1.000
_cell.length_b   1.000
_cell.length_c   1.000
_cell.angle_alpha   90.00
_cell.angle_beta   90.00
_cell.angle_gamma   90.00
#
_symmetry.space_group_name_H-M   'P 1'
#
loop_
_entity.id
_entity.type
_entity.pdbx_description
1 polymer ?
#
loop_
_entity_poly.entity_id
_entity_poly.type
_entity_poly.pdbx_seq_one_letter_code
_entity_poly.pdbx_strand_id
1 'polypeptide(L)'
;VRVDIVSKEFPPEIYGGAGVHVAELSRVLAGEVDLHVHCFGAPRPEDFHGAKVKAYAVPAELESANPAVQTLGTDLEILGGLAGADLIHSHTWYANMAGHLGSLLHGVPHVLSAHSLEPLRPWKAEQLGGGYAVSSWVEKTAYEAAAAIIAVSEGMRRDILRSYPEVDPAKVKVVHNGIDVQQWQPDADAEGVRAFGIDPDRPSVVFVGRNTRQKGVPYLLRAAALLPPEVQLVLCLGAADTPELAAETAVLIEELQRTRTGVVVIERMLPRAELIKILSIATVFACPSVYEPLGIVNLEAMACGTAVVASATGGIPEVVDTGVTGLLVPIEQVTDGTGTPLDPEKFVRDFAAALTTVVTDPALARQMGEAGRIRVTEQFSWESIAAATLDVYRSVL
;
A
#
# COMPACT_ATOMS: atom_id res chain seq x y z
N VAL A 1 -1.09 17.74 -23.82
CA VAL A 1 -0.02 17.71 -22.80
C VAL A 1 0.52 16.29 -22.71
N ARG A 2 1.84 16.11 -22.85
CA ARG A 2 2.49 14.83 -22.64
C ARG A 2 2.96 14.72 -21.19
N VAL A 3 2.48 13.68 -20.50
CA VAL A 3 2.86 13.34 -19.14
C VAL A 3 3.67 12.05 -19.14
N ASP A 4 4.86 12.07 -18.55
CA ASP A 4 5.70 10.89 -18.42
C ASP A 4 5.70 10.42 -16.96
N ILE A 5 5.03 9.28 -16.71
CA ILE A 5 5.05 8.61 -15.41
C ILE A 5 6.28 7.73 -15.30
N VAL A 6 6.99 7.81 -14.17
CA VAL A 6 8.13 6.94 -13.86
C VAL A 6 7.82 6.11 -12.61
N SER A 7 7.91 4.78 -12.73
CA SER A 7 7.63 3.85 -11.64
C SER A 7 8.50 2.61 -11.69
N LYS A 8 8.89 2.09 -10.53
CA LYS A 8 9.54 0.79 -10.48
C LYS A 8 8.57 -0.35 -10.83
N GLU A 9 7.38 -0.32 -10.25
CA GLU A 9 6.35 -1.34 -10.42
C GLU A 9 5.36 -0.94 -11.52
N PHE A 10 5.10 -1.86 -12.45
CA PHE A 10 4.05 -1.73 -13.46
C PHE A 10 3.67 -3.12 -13.98
N PRO A 11 2.43 -3.36 -14.43
CA PRO A 11 2.03 -4.68 -14.94
C PRO A 11 3.00 -5.28 -15.98
N PRO A 12 3.27 -6.59 -15.92
CA PRO A 12 2.73 -7.58 -15.00
C PRO A 12 3.46 -7.66 -13.65
N GLU A 13 4.51 -6.90 -13.44
CA GLU A 13 5.38 -6.95 -12.25
C GLU A 13 4.90 -5.96 -11.19
N ILE A 14 3.88 -6.35 -10.42
CA ILE A 14 3.35 -5.60 -9.28
C ILE A 14 3.49 -6.44 -8.02
N TYR A 15 4.06 -5.87 -6.96
CA TYR A 15 4.21 -6.52 -5.66
C TYR A 15 3.75 -5.66 -4.47
N GLY A 16 3.30 -4.42 -4.73
CA GLY A 16 2.84 -3.51 -3.68
C GLY A 16 1.74 -2.54 -4.13
N GLY A 17 1.21 -1.81 -3.15
CA GLY A 17 0.13 -0.86 -3.40
C GLY A 17 0.51 0.29 -4.35
N ALA A 18 1.79 0.66 -4.40
CA ALA A 18 2.27 1.69 -5.33
C ALA A 18 2.11 1.25 -6.79
N GLY A 19 2.45 -0.01 -7.10
CA GLY A 19 2.28 -0.56 -8.45
C GLY A 19 0.82 -0.65 -8.88
N VAL A 20 -0.08 -1.04 -7.96
CA VAL A 20 -1.53 -1.03 -8.19
C VAL A 20 -2.00 0.40 -8.49
N HIS A 21 -1.58 1.36 -7.66
CA HIS A 21 -1.93 2.77 -7.87
C HIS A 21 -1.48 3.28 -9.23
N VAL A 22 -0.22 3.05 -9.63
CA VAL A 22 0.30 3.52 -10.91
C VAL A 22 -0.45 2.88 -12.09
N ALA A 23 -0.74 1.59 -12.03
CA ALA A 23 -1.49 0.90 -13.08
C ALA A 23 -2.90 1.48 -13.26
N GLU A 24 -3.66 1.59 -12.19
CA GLU A 24 -5.04 2.08 -12.25
C GLU A 24 -5.12 3.57 -12.59
N LEU A 25 -4.24 4.39 -12.02
CA LEU A 25 -4.14 5.80 -12.37
C LEU A 25 -3.79 5.99 -13.85
N SER A 26 -2.83 5.21 -14.37
CA SER A 26 -2.45 5.26 -15.79
C SER A 26 -3.60 4.88 -16.71
N ARG A 27 -4.40 3.87 -16.33
CA ARG A 27 -5.59 3.44 -17.10
C ARG A 27 -6.58 4.58 -17.31
N VAL A 28 -6.81 5.43 -16.29
CA VAL A 28 -7.74 6.54 -16.39
C VAL A 28 -7.08 7.75 -17.06
N LEU A 29 -5.84 8.10 -16.69
CA LEU A 29 -5.13 9.26 -17.25
C LEU A 29 -4.85 9.12 -18.76
N ALA A 30 -4.70 7.90 -19.28
CA ALA A 30 -4.46 7.67 -20.70
C ALA A 30 -5.59 8.21 -21.62
N GLY A 31 -6.81 8.37 -21.08
CA GLY A 31 -7.92 9.02 -21.78
C GLY A 31 -7.90 10.55 -21.75
N GLU A 32 -7.07 11.15 -20.89
CA GLU A 32 -7.07 12.59 -20.60
C GLU A 32 -5.81 13.30 -21.10
N VAL A 33 -4.68 12.59 -21.20
CA VAL A 33 -3.38 13.15 -21.62
C VAL A 33 -2.64 12.18 -22.53
N ASP A 34 -1.63 12.67 -23.29
CA ASP A 34 -0.66 11.79 -23.99
C ASP A 34 0.25 11.16 -22.94
N LEU A 35 -0.13 9.98 -22.43
CA LEU A 35 0.51 9.33 -21.30
C LEU A 35 1.62 8.38 -21.75
N HIS A 36 2.80 8.59 -21.21
CA HIS A 36 3.93 7.68 -21.35
C HIS A 36 4.33 7.11 -19.97
N VAL A 37 4.53 5.80 -19.88
CA VAL A 37 4.94 5.12 -18.65
C VAL A 37 6.32 4.53 -18.85
N HIS A 38 7.27 4.95 -18.01
CA HIS A 38 8.61 4.42 -17.93
C HIS A 38 8.74 3.57 -16.67
N CYS A 39 8.96 2.27 -16.83
CA CYS A 39 8.98 1.34 -15.70
C CYS A 39 10.23 0.46 -15.72
N PHE A 40 10.55 -0.10 -14.56
CA PHE A 40 11.69 -1.01 -14.41
C PHE A 40 11.30 -2.41 -14.87
N GLY A 41 12.31 -3.20 -15.24
CA GLY A 41 12.19 -4.64 -15.48
C GLY A 41 12.26 -5.05 -16.94
N ALA A 42 11.74 -6.24 -17.24
CA ALA A 42 11.79 -6.84 -18.56
C ALA A 42 10.89 -6.13 -19.57
N PRO A 43 11.18 -6.25 -20.87
CA PRO A 43 10.30 -5.76 -21.94
C PRO A 43 8.89 -6.30 -21.79
N ARG A 44 7.91 -5.46 -22.06
CA ARG A 44 6.48 -5.74 -21.94
C ARG A 44 5.71 -5.07 -23.07
N PRO A 45 4.39 -5.31 -23.25
CA PRO A 45 3.60 -4.63 -24.27
C PRO A 45 3.76 -3.11 -24.19
N GLU A 46 3.93 -2.47 -25.36
CA GLU A 46 4.15 -1.03 -25.48
C GLU A 46 2.88 -0.19 -25.32
N ASP A 47 1.74 -0.82 -25.22
CA ASP A 47 0.43 -0.19 -24.96
C ASP A 47 -0.21 -0.75 -23.69
N PHE A 48 -0.74 0.15 -22.87
CA PHE A 48 -1.54 -0.16 -21.71
C PHE A 48 -2.74 0.78 -21.64
N HIS A 49 -3.88 0.34 -22.13
CA HIS A 49 -5.12 1.13 -22.19
C HIS A 49 -4.96 2.49 -22.88
N GLY A 50 -4.07 2.58 -23.88
CA GLY A 50 -3.76 3.82 -24.58
C GLY A 50 -2.54 4.59 -24.05
N ALA A 51 -2.00 4.24 -22.88
CA ALA A 51 -0.71 4.74 -22.43
C ALA A 51 0.43 4.02 -23.16
N LYS A 52 1.45 4.77 -23.57
CA LYS A 52 2.67 4.20 -24.17
C LYS A 52 3.60 3.73 -23.05
N VAL A 53 4.02 2.47 -23.10
CA VAL A 53 4.83 1.84 -22.03
C VAL A 53 6.21 1.48 -22.54
N LYS A 54 7.23 1.83 -21.76
CA LYS A 54 8.61 1.40 -21.99
C LYS A 54 9.24 0.90 -20.71
N ALA A 55 9.81 -0.30 -20.76
CA ALA A 55 10.53 -0.91 -19.66
C ALA A 55 12.04 -0.75 -19.81
N TYR A 56 12.74 -0.67 -18.67
CA TYR A 56 14.18 -0.48 -18.59
C TYR A 56 14.76 -1.50 -17.61
N ALA A 57 15.69 -2.32 -18.11
CA ALA A 57 16.41 -3.27 -17.29
C ALA A 57 17.54 -2.56 -16.50
N VAL A 58 18.03 -3.22 -15.46
CA VAL A 58 19.26 -2.81 -14.80
C VAL A 58 20.41 -2.90 -15.81
N PRO A 59 21.27 -1.84 -15.95
CA PRO A 59 22.44 -1.92 -16.80
C PRO A 59 23.33 -3.13 -16.45
N ALA A 60 23.81 -3.84 -17.47
CA ALA A 60 24.56 -5.10 -17.28
C ALA A 60 25.78 -4.94 -16.36
N GLU A 61 26.45 -3.79 -16.41
CA GLU A 61 27.60 -3.46 -15.58
C GLU A 61 27.27 -3.31 -14.10
N LEU A 62 25.97 -3.12 -13.77
CA LEU A 62 25.49 -2.91 -12.41
C LEU A 62 24.72 -4.12 -11.84
N GLU A 63 24.59 -5.23 -12.57
CA GLU A 63 23.83 -6.41 -12.11
C GLU A 63 24.33 -6.98 -10.77
N SER A 64 25.62 -6.87 -10.50
CA SER A 64 26.22 -7.31 -9.23
C SER A 64 26.32 -6.21 -8.17
N ALA A 65 25.89 -4.99 -8.47
CA ALA A 65 25.98 -3.86 -7.56
C ALA A 65 24.90 -3.92 -6.45
N ASN A 66 25.06 -3.07 -5.42
CA ASN A 66 24.03 -2.88 -4.41
C ASN A 66 22.69 -2.48 -5.08
N PRO A 67 21.53 -2.99 -4.62
CA PRO A 67 20.22 -2.70 -5.22
C PRO A 67 19.89 -1.21 -5.36
N ALA A 68 20.40 -0.35 -4.47
CA ALA A 68 20.21 1.10 -4.62
C ALA A 68 21.02 1.67 -5.80
N VAL A 69 22.22 1.12 -6.06
CA VAL A 69 23.04 1.51 -7.23
C VAL A 69 22.40 1.00 -8.53
N GLN A 70 21.85 -0.21 -8.53
CA GLN A 70 21.07 -0.74 -9.66
C GLN A 70 19.88 0.16 -9.99
N THR A 71 19.17 0.63 -8.97
CA THR A 71 18.04 1.58 -9.11
C THR A 71 18.52 2.87 -9.80
N LEU A 72 19.58 3.49 -9.31
CA LEU A 72 20.13 4.71 -9.94
C LEU A 72 20.58 4.48 -11.38
N GLY A 73 21.18 3.33 -11.68
CA GLY A 73 21.56 2.97 -13.05
C GLY A 73 20.34 2.93 -13.97
N THR A 74 19.27 2.31 -13.55
CA THR A 74 18.00 2.28 -14.31
C THR A 74 17.38 3.67 -14.46
N ASP A 75 17.42 4.52 -13.42
CA ASP A 75 16.97 5.91 -13.51
C ASP A 75 17.74 6.70 -14.59
N LEU A 76 19.03 6.48 -14.70
CA LEU A 76 19.84 7.13 -15.75
C LEU A 76 19.46 6.67 -17.17
N GLU A 77 19.15 5.38 -17.37
CA GLU A 77 18.66 4.87 -18.65
C GLU A 77 17.30 5.48 -19.03
N ILE A 78 16.44 5.75 -18.05
CA ILE A 78 15.11 6.35 -18.27
C ILE A 78 15.23 7.77 -18.83
N LEU A 79 16.24 8.56 -18.46
CA LEU A 79 16.39 9.97 -18.86
C LEU A 79 16.28 10.18 -20.37
N GLY A 80 16.86 9.27 -21.17
CA GLY A 80 16.77 9.35 -22.63
C GLY A 80 15.34 9.22 -23.18
N GLY A 81 14.46 8.59 -22.43
CA GLY A 81 13.03 8.43 -22.78
C GLY A 81 12.16 9.63 -22.44
N LEU A 82 12.61 10.50 -21.51
CA LEU A 82 11.83 11.64 -21.01
C LEU A 82 11.89 12.88 -21.92
N ALA A 83 12.69 12.86 -22.96
CA ALA A 83 12.78 13.96 -23.90
C ALA A 83 11.43 14.23 -24.58
N GLY A 84 10.96 15.48 -24.51
CA GLY A 84 9.67 15.91 -25.05
C GLY A 84 8.48 15.74 -24.11
N ALA A 85 8.69 15.33 -22.85
CA ALA A 85 7.68 15.44 -21.81
C ALA A 85 7.35 16.91 -21.51
N ASP A 86 6.10 17.22 -21.22
CA ASP A 86 5.68 18.51 -20.67
C ASP A 86 5.71 18.49 -19.14
N LEU A 87 5.58 17.30 -18.55
CA LEU A 87 5.59 17.05 -17.09
C LEU A 87 6.08 15.64 -16.81
N ILE A 88 6.88 15.47 -15.75
CA ILE A 88 7.34 14.17 -15.27
C ILE A 88 6.69 13.91 -13.90
N HIS A 89 6.10 12.70 -13.73
CA HIS A 89 5.49 12.28 -12.47
C HIS A 89 6.14 10.97 -12.00
N SER A 90 6.92 11.03 -10.91
CA SER A 90 7.59 9.85 -10.35
C SER A 90 6.86 9.28 -9.14
N HIS A 91 6.98 7.96 -8.96
CA HIS A 91 6.36 7.22 -7.86
C HIS A 91 7.43 6.46 -7.06
N THR A 92 7.49 6.70 -5.77
CA THR A 92 8.46 6.16 -4.81
C THR A 92 9.91 6.61 -5.05
N TRP A 93 10.78 6.43 -4.06
CA TRP A 93 12.19 6.79 -4.17
C TRP A 93 12.91 6.12 -5.35
N TYR A 94 12.43 4.93 -5.75
CA TYR A 94 13.01 4.17 -6.87
C TYR A 94 12.99 4.92 -8.20
N ALA A 95 12.03 5.82 -8.40
CA ALA A 95 11.85 6.58 -9.63
C ALA A 95 12.13 8.08 -9.45
N ASN A 96 12.35 8.51 -8.20
CA ASN A 96 12.45 9.92 -7.88
C ASN A 96 13.68 10.57 -8.51
N MET A 97 14.81 9.84 -8.67
CA MET A 97 16.01 10.40 -9.28
C MET A 97 15.82 10.59 -10.78
N ALA A 98 15.15 9.67 -11.48
CA ALA A 98 14.81 9.88 -12.89
C ALA A 98 13.92 11.12 -13.07
N GLY A 99 12.91 11.29 -12.20
CA GLY A 99 12.05 12.48 -12.21
C GLY A 99 12.81 13.77 -11.97
N HIS A 100 13.65 13.79 -10.94
CA HIS A 100 14.45 14.96 -10.58
C HIS A 100 15.46 15.35 -11.68
N LEU A 101 16.27 14.42 -12.14
CA LEU A 101 17.26 14.68 -13.19
C LEU A 101 16.59 14.99 -14.52
N GLY A 102 15.49 14.32 -14.86
CA GLY A 102 14.69 14.62 -16.05
C GLY A 102 14.16 16.04 -16.05
N SER A 103 13.64 16.51 -14.92
CA SER A 103 13.20 17.88 -14.73
C SER A 103 14.31 18.89 -14.96
N LEU A 104 15.51 18.67 -14.41
CA LEU A 104 16.65 19.53 -14.60
C LEU A 104 17.13 19.54 -16.05
N LEU A 105 17.20 18.35 -16.67
CA LEU A 105 17.75 18.18 -18.02
C LEU A 105 16.85 18.79 -19.10
N HIS A 106 15.53 18.68 -18.92
CA HIS A 106 14.55 19.09 -19.94
C HIS A 106 13.82 20.38 -19.58
N GLY A 107 14.04 20.94 -18.38
CA GLY A 107 13.40 22.18 -17.93
C GLY A 107 11.89 22.08 -17.74
N VAL A 108 11.39 20.90 -17.34
CA VAL A 108 9.96 20.60 -17.14
C VAL A 108 9.63 20.36 -15.67
N PRO A 109 8.40 20.62 -15.19
CA PRO A 109 8.05 20.36 -13.80
C PRO A 109 8.11 18.87 -13.45
N HIS A 110 8.64 18.59 -12.25
CA HIS A 110 8.62 17.27 -11.62
C HIS A 110 7.56 17.24 -10.53
N VAL A 111 6.55 16.38 -10.68
CA VAL A 111 5.60 15.98 -9.64
C VAL A 111 6.02 14.63 -9.09
N LEU A 112 5.88 14.40 -7.81
CA LEU A 112 6.10 13.08 -7.23
C LEU A 112 4.95 12.65 -6.32
N SER A 113 4.63 11.35 -6.31
CA SER A 113 3.68 10.75 -5.38
C SER A 113 4.38 9.99 -4.27
N ALA A 114 4.03 10.36 -3.03
CA ALA A 114 4.55 9.73 -1.82
C ALA A 114 3.69 8.53 -1.42
N HIS A 115 4.19 7.32 -1.71
CA HIS A 115 3.54 6.07 -1.29
C HIS A 115 4.12 5.50 0.01
N SER A 116 5.31 5.95 0.39
CA SER A 116 6.01 5.68 1.65
C SER A 116 7.12 6.72 1.82
N LEU A 117 7.69 6.80 3.02
CA LEU A 117 8.81 7.68 3.30
C LEU A 117 9.96 6.88 3.91
N GLU A 118 11.17 7.05 3.39
CA GLU A 118 12.36 6.33 3.90
C GLU A 118 12.63 6.61 5.39
N PRO A 119 12.51 7.85 5.92
CA PRO A 119 12.70 8.11 7.35
C PRO A 119 11.72 7.36 8.27
N LEU A 120 10.55 6.95 7.77
CA LEU A 120 9.55 6.18 8.52
C LEU A 120 9.63 4.67 8.26
N ARG A 121 10.72 4.23 7.62
CA ARG A 121 10.98 2.82 7.29
C ARG A 121 12.42 2.44 7.63
N PRO A 122 12.92 2.71 8.86
CA PRO A 122 14.32 2.48 9.23
C PRO A 122 14.72 0.99 9.12
N TRP A 123 13.77 0.06 9.24
CA TRP A 123 13.99 -1.38 8.99
C TRP A 123 14.46 -1.69 7.56
N LYS A 124 14.31 -0.79 6.60
CA LYS A 124 14.86 -0.93 5.26
C LYS A 124 16.38 -1.00 5.22
N ALA A 125 17.06 -0.50 6.24
CA ALA A 125 18.50 -0.68 6.38
C ALA A 125 18.90 -2.17 6.49
N GLU A 126 18.00 -3.01 7.03
CA GLU A 126 18.20 -4.46 7.07
C GLU A 126 18.22 -5.09 5.66
N GLN A 127 17.45 -4.51 4.72
CA GLN A 127 17.34 -5.00 3.34
C GLN A 127 18.40 -4.40 2.39
N LEU A 128 18.67 -3.12 2.53
CA LEU A 128 19.50 -2.34 1.60
C LEU A 128 20.95 -2.15 2.11
N GLY A 129 21.21 -2.42 3.40
CA GLY A 129 22.50 -2.12 4.02
C GLY A 129 22.90 -0.66 3.80
N GLY A 130 24.09 -0.40 3.29
CA GLY A 130 24.55 0.94 2.94
C GLY A 130 23.73 1.65 1.86
N GLY A 131 22.95 0.91 1.08
CA GLY A 131 22.01 1.45 0.10
C GLY A 131 20.86 2.25 0.69
N TYR A 132 20.55 2.05 1.99
CA TYR A 132 19.53 2.85 2.69
C TYR A 132 19.92 4.34 2.79
N ALA A 133 21.20 4.64 2.97
CA ALA A 133 21.67 6.03 2.93
C ALA A 133 21.49 6.65 1.54
N VAL A 134 21.67 5.86 0.49
CA VAL A 134 21.45 6.29 -0.90
C VAL A 134 19.97 6.55 -1.16
N SER A 135 19.06 5.62 -0.79
CA SER A 135 17.62 5.80 -1.00
C SER A 135 17.09 7.01 -0.23
N SER A 136 17.54 7.22 0.99
CA SER A 136 17.17 8.37 1.83
C SER A 136 17.64 9.70 1.24
N TRP A 137 18.86 9.73 0.68
CA TRP A 137 19.38 10.91 -0.02
C TRP A 137 18.61 11.21 -1.31
N VAL A 138 18.32 10.20 -2.12
CA VAL A 138 17.54 10.34 -3.35
C VAL A 138 16.14 10.90 -3.04
N GLU A 139 15.45 10.31 -2.07
CA GLU A 139 14.11 10.74 -1.69
C GLU A 139 14.13 12.19 -1.21
N LYS A 140 15.00 12.54 -0.25
CA LYS A 140 15.12 13.91 0.26
C LYS A 140 15.37 14.92 -0.87
N THR A 141 16.35 14.64 -1.74
CA THR A 141 16.73 15.53 -2.84
C THR A 141 15.54 15.79 -3.77
N ALA A 142 14.81 14.76 -4.15
CA ALA A 142 13.67 14.89 -5.04
C ALA A 142 12.50 15.64 -4.39
N TYR A 143 12.21 15.38 -3.11
CA TYR A 143 11.13 16.04 -2.38
C TYR A 143 11.36 17.54 -2.23
N GLU A 144 12.58 17.94 -1.88
CA GLU A 144 12.94 19.36 -1.74
C GLU A 144 12.90 20.12 -3.08
N ALA A 145 13.22 19.44 -4.19
CA ALA A 145 13.28 20.04 -5.52
C ALA A 145 11.97 20.00 -6.31
N ALA A 146 11.02 19.11 -5.96
CA ALA A 146 9.80 18.89 -6.72
C ALA A 146 8.96 20.18 -6.88
N ALA A 147 8.30 20.31 -8.03
CA ALA A 147 7.32 21.36 -8.28
C ALA A 147 6.05 21.16 -7.45
N ALA A 148 5.59 19.90 -7.31
CA ALA A 148 4.53 19.50 -6.40
C ALA A 148 4.75 18.08 -5.88
N ILE A 149 4.20 17.80 -4.69
CA ILE A 149 4.23 16.51 -4.04
C ILE A 149 2.80 16.07 -3.79
N ILE A 150 2.44 14.89 -4.27
CA ILE A 150 1.16 14.26 -3.98
C ILE A 150 1.33 13.36 -2.77
N ALA A 151 0.69 13.71 -1.66
CA ALA A 151 0.56 12.87 -0.49
C ALA A 151 -0.72 12.04 -0.60
N VAL A 152 -0.64 10.73 -0.36
CA VAL A 152 -1.80 9.83 -0.49
C VAL A 152 -2.80 9.96 0.67
N SER A 153 -2.50 10.80 1.67
CA SER A 153 -3.37 11.10 2.81
C SER A 153 -2.91 12.38 3.52
N GLU A 154 -3.76 12.97 4.34
CA GLU A 154 -3.35 14.03 5.29
C GLU A 154 -2.33 13.51 6.31
N GLY A 155 -2.42 12.24 6.70
CA GLY A 155 -1.40 11.57 7.50
C GLY A 155 -0.04 11.62 6.81
N MET A 156 0.03 11.22 5.56
CA MET A 156 1.26 11.27 4.75
C MET A 156 1.75 12.71 4.56
N ARG A 157 0.84 13.67 4.35
CA ARG A 157 1.22 15.10 4.26
C ARG A 157 1.93 15.58 5.52
N ARG A 158 1.40 15.26 6.71
CA ARG A 158 2.04 15.59 7.98
C ARG A 158 3.42 14.91 8.11
N ASP A 159 3.52 13.67 7.70
CA ASP A 159 4.76 12.90 7.73
C ASP A 159 5.83 13.48 6.81
N ILE A 160 5.46 13.91 5.60
CA ILE A 160 6.36 14.59 4.65
C ILE A 160 6.91 15.85 5.27
N LEU A 161 6.05 16.73 5.79
CA LEU A 161 6.44 18.02 6.35
C LEU A 161 7.29 17.88 7.62
N ARG A 162 7.08 16.80 8.39
CA ARG A 162 7.91 16.48 9.56
C ARG A 162 9.28 15.92 9.15
N SER A 163 9.31 15.06 8.14
CA SER A 163 10.54 14.39 7.68
C SER A 163 11.43 15.29 6.84
N TYR A 164 10.83 16.21 6.09
CA TYR A 164 11.51 17.13 5.18
C TYR A 164 11.07 18.57 5.45
N PRO A 165 11.58 19.20 6.54
CA PRO A 165 11.13 20.53 6.96
C PRO A 165 11.41 21.67 5.96
N GLU A 166 12.32 21.44 5.00
CA GLU A 166 12.63 22.40 3.92
C GLU A 166 11.58 22.40 2.79
N VAL A 167 10.67 21.42 2.77
CA VAL A 167 9.60 21.35 1.79
C VAL A 167 8.54 22.39 2.10
N ASP A 168 8.24 23.26 1.11
CA ASP A 168 7.13 24.22 1.20
C ASP A 168 5.79 23.48 1.36
N PRO A 169 5.04 23.69 2.48
CA PRO A 169 3.74 23.07 2.68
C PRO A 169 2.73 23.32 1.55
N ALA A 170 2.86 24.42 0.80
CA ALA A 170 1.98 24.75 -0.32
C ALA A 170 2.16 23.80 -1.52
N LYS A 171 3.33 23.16 -1.65
CA LYS A 171 3.63 22.16 -2.69
C LYS A 171 3.03 20.79 -2.40
N VAL A 172 2.68 20.48 -1.14
CA VAL A 172 2.16 19.17 -0.75
C VAL A 172 0.64 19.15 -0.87
N LYS A 173 0.15 18.41 -1.86
CA LYS A 173 -1.27 18.22 -2.16
C LYS A 173 -1.72 16.83 -1.72
N VAL A 174 -2.92 16.72 -1.16
CA VAL A 174 -3.48 15.41 -0.81
C VAL A 174 -4.34 14.90 -1.95
N VAL A 175 -3.98 13.74 -2.47
CA VAL A 175 -4.78 12.98 -3.43
C VAL A 175 -4.74 11.52 -2.99
N HIS A 176 -5.87 10.99 -2.53
CA HIS A 176 -5.97 9.63 -2.02
C HIS A 176 -5.70 8.57 -3.13
N ASN A 177 -5.45 7.33 -2.73
CA ASN A 177 -5.51 6.20 -3.66
C ASN A 177 -6.98 5.83 -3.92
N GLY A 178 -7.25 5.32 -5.11
CA GLY A 178 -8.57 4.88 -5.50
C GLY A 178 -8.78 3.37 -5.36
N ILE A 179 -10.01 2.96 -5.64
CA ILE A 179 -10.44 1.57 -5.77
C ILE A 179 -11.37 1.43 -6.98
N ASP A 180 -11.22 0.34 -7.74
CA ASP A 180 -12.17 -0.01 -8.79
C ASP A 180 -13.27 -0.92 -8.22
N VAL A 181 -14.40 -0.32 -7.84
CA VAL A 181 -15.52 -1.03 -7.23
C VAL A 181 -16.25 -1.96 -8.22
N GLN A 182 -15.96 -1.88 -9.50
CA GLN A 182 -16.50 -2.82 -10.51
C GLN A 182 -15.66 -4.10 -10.53
N GLN A 183 -14.36 -3.99 -10.30
CA GLN A 183 -13.48 -5.15 -10.18
C GLN A 183 -13.53 -5.76 -8.76
N TRP A 184 -13.70 -4.95 -7.73
CA TRP A 184 -13.82 -5.35 -6.34
C TRP A 184 -15.31 -5.41 -5.93
N GLN A 185 -16.01 -6.45 -6.42
CA GLN A 185 -17.41 -6.69 -6.03
C GLN A 185 -17.49 -7.86 -5.07
N PRO A 186 -18.44 -7.84 -4.12
CA PRO A 186 -18.70 -8.98 -3.25
C PRO A 186 -18.97 -10.26 -4.05
N ASP A 187 -18.24 -11.33 -3.71
CA ASP A 187 -18.42 -12.68 -4.24
C ASP A 187 -18.33 -13.68 -3.09
N ALA A 188 -19.48 -14.01 -2.51
CA ALA A 188 -19.58 -14.92 -1.35
C ALA A 188 -19.61 -16.40 -1.80
N ASP A 189 -18.61 -16.84 -2.57
CA ASP A 189 -18.45 -18.22 -3.02
C ASP A 189 -17.94 -19.12 -1.87
N ALA A 190 -18.87 -19.67 -1.12
CA ALA A 190 -18.58 -20.56 0.01
C ALA A 190 -17.79 -21.81 -0.38
N GLU A 191 -18.05 -22.40 -1.54
CA GLU A 191 -17.32 -23.59 -2.00
C GLU A 191 -15.89 -23.24 -2.42
N GLY A 192 -15.70 -22.09 -3.11
CA GLY A 192 -14.38 -21.62 -3.50
C GLY A 192 -13.45 -21.39 -2.31
N VAL A 193 -13.96 -20.90 -1.19
CA VAL A 193 -13.13 -20.66 0.00
C VAL A 193 -12.83 -21.93 0.80
N ARG A 194 -13.70 -22.95 0.76
CA ARG A 194 -13.43 -24.25 1.39
C ARG A 194 -12.16 -24.91 0.81
N ALA A 195 -11.84 -24.65 -0.46
CA ALA A 195 -10.62 -25.14 -1.09
C ALA A 195 -9.33 -24.64 -0.41
N PHE A 196 -9.41 -23.51 0.32
CA PHE A 196 -8.31 -22.96 1.13
C PHE A 196 -8.30 -23.46 2.57
N GLY A 197 -9.24 -24.33 2.95
CA GLY A 197 -9.41 -24.79 4.33
C GLY A 197 -10.19 -23.78 5.21
N ILE A 198 -10.84 -22.81 4.61
CA ILE A 198 -11.67 -21.81 5.29
C ILE A 198 -13.06 -22.37 5.46
N ASP A 199 -13.60 -22.30 6.67
CA ASP A 199 -14.98 -22.65 6.97
C ASP A 199 -15.88 -21.40 6.84
N PRO A 200 -16.71 -21.31 5.78
CA PRO A 200 -17.56 -20.13 5.57
C PRO A 200 -18.68 -19.96 6.60
N ASP A 201 -18.97 -21.00 7.41
CA ASP A 201 -20.01 -20.98 8.43
C ASP A 201 -19.47 -20.52 9.80
N ARG A 202 -18.14 -20.33 9.92
CA ARG A 202 -17.50 -19.83 11.15
C ARG A 202 -17.24 -18.34 11.05
N PRO A 203 -17.43 -17.57 12.15
CA PRO A 203 -16.99 -16.20 12.21
C PRO A 203 -15.46 -16.14 11.99
N SER A 204 -15.02 -15.17 11.17
CA SER A 204 -13.63 -15.12 10.72
C SER A 204 -13.01 -13.73 10.83
N VAL A 205 -11.76 -13.71 11.24
CA VAL A 205 -10.83 -12.58 11.10
C VAL A 205 -9.90 -12.88 9.94
N VAL A 206 -9.85 -12.00 8.96
CA VAL A 206 -9.00 -12.14 7.77
C VAL A 206 -7.94 -11.05 7.76
N PHE A 207 -6.71 -11.45 7.47
CA PHE A 207 -5.59 -10.55 7.19
C PHE A 207 -5.06 -10.80 5.78
N VAL A 208 -4.74 -9.72 5.07
CA VAL A 208 -4.11 -9.77 3.75
C VAL A 208 -2.94 -8.80 3.72
N GLY A 209 -1.76 -9.28 3.39
CA GLY A 209 -0.60 -8.42 3.26
C GLY A 209 0.73 -9.17 3.27
N ARG A 210 1.81 -8.44 2.93
CA ARG A 210 3.17 -8.97 3.10
C ARG A 210 3.50 -9.11 4.58
N ASN A 211 4.34 -10.07 4.91
CA ASN A 211 4.86 -10.23 6.26
C ASN A 211 6.01 -9.22 6.49
N THR A 212 5.64 -7.99 6.80
CA THR A 212 6.57 -6.88 7.05
C THR A 212 6.36 -6.30 8.43
N ARG A 213 7.38 -5.68 9.04
CA ARG A 213 7.23 -4.98 10.33
C ARG A 213 6.14 -3.91 10.25
N GLN A 214 6.05 -3.22 9.12
CA GLN A 214 5.02 -2.23 8.83
C GLN A 214 3.60 -2.75 9.02
N LYS A 215 3.34 -4.00 8.61
CA LYS A 215 2.01 -4.60 8.64
C LYS A 215 1.58 -5.14 9.99
N GLY A 216 2.49 -5.20 10.97
CA GLY A 216 2.16 -5.51 12.37
C GLY A 216 1.65 -6.94 12.60
N VAL A 217 2.00 -7.90 11.74
CA VAL A 217 1.53 -9.29 11.82
C VAL A 217 1.74 -9.92 13.20
N PRO A 218 2.88 -9.76 13.87
CA PRO A 218 3.07 -10.30 15.22
C PRO A 218 2.04 -9.82 16.25
N TYR A 219 1.60 -8.55 16.16
CA TYR A 219 0.55 -8.03 17.07
C TYR A 219 -0.80 -8.69 16.81
N LEU A 220 -1.16 -8.91 15.52
CA LEU A 220 -2.38 -9.63 15.17
C LEU A 220 -2.36 -11.06 15.68
N LEU A 221 -1.24 -11.79 15.52
CA LEU A 221 -1.13 -13.17 15.97
C LEU A 221 -1.28 -13.27 17.50
N ARG A 222 -0.69 -12.33 18.25
CA ARG A 222 -0.85 -12.25 19.70
C ARG A 222 -2.29 -11.87 20.10
N ALA A 223 -2.94 -10.95 19.37
CA ALA A 223 -4.34 -10.60 19.58
C ALA A 223 -5.26 -11.78 19.27
N ALA A 224 -4.95 -12.55 18.23
CA ALA A 224 -5.74 -13.74 17.85
C ALA A 224 -5.78 -14.83 18.94
N ALA A 225 -4.73 -14.92 19.76
CA ALA A 225 -4.72 -15.83 20.92
C ALA A 225 -5.80 -15.49 21.98
N LEU A 226 -6.27 -14.24 21.97
CA LEU A 226 -7.28 -13.73 22.90
C LEU A 226 -8.72 -13.79 22.35
N LEU A 227 -8.88 -14.15 21.07
CA LEU A 227 -10.20 -14.24 20.44
C LEU A 227 -11.01 -15.46 20.93
N PRO A 228 -12.35 -15.40 20.89
CA PRO A 228 -13.19 -16.56 21.18
C PRO A 228 -12.78 -17.80 20.36
N PRO A 229 -12.88 -19.02 20.92
CA PRO A 229 -12.34 -20.23 20.27
C PRO A 229 -13.08 -20.61 18.98
N GLU A 230 -14.31 -20.19 18.80
CA GLU A 230 -15.12 -20.41 17.58
C GLU A 230 -14.64 -19.55 16.39
N VAL A 231 -13.94 -18.46 16.64
CA VAL A 231 -13.44 -17.55 15.59
C VAL A 231 -12.28 -18.20 14.86
N GLN A 232 -12.34 -18.27 13.53
CA GLN A 232 -11.18 -18.66 12.72
C GLN A 232 -10.34 -17.44 12.33
N LEU A 233 -9.02 -17.67 12.19
CA LEU A 233 -8.07 -16.70 11.70
C LEU A 233 -7.60 -17.13 10.31
N VAL A 234 -7.75 -16.27 9.31
CA VAL A 234 -7.29 -16.52 7.94
C VAL A 234 -6.18 -15.52 7.62
N LEU A 235 -5.00 -16.02 7.35
CA LEU A 235 -3.81 -15.23 7.05
C LEU A 235 -3.42 -15.44 5.58
N CYS A 236 -3.65 -14.43 4.74
CA CYS A 236 -3.11 -14.37 3.39
C CYS A 236 -1.77 -13.62 3.45
N LEU A 237 -0.69 -14.34 3.68
CA LEU A 237 0.65 -13.79 3.90
C LEU A 237 1.47 -13.83 2.63
N GLY A 238 1.97 -12.67 2.21
CA GLY A 238 3.07 -12.59 1.26
C GLY A 238 4.43 -12.87 1.93
N ALA A 239 5.49 -12.85 1.14
CA ALA A 239 6.84 -13.08 1.61
C ALA A 239 7.22 -12.17 2.78
N ALA A 240 8.03 -12.70 3.70
CA ALA A 240 8.62 -11.92 4.79
C ALA A 240 9.76 -11.04 4.27
N ASP A 241 9.90 -9.83 4.84
CA ASP A 241 10.96 -8.90 4.48
C ASP A 241 12.35 -9.40 4.94
N THR A 242 12.41 -10.13 6.07
CA THR A 242 13.65 -10.68 6.62
C THR A 242 13.47 -12.10 7.15
N PRO A 243 14.54 -12.92 7.21
CA PRO A 243 14.48 -14.26 7.81
C PRO A 243 14.07 -14.25 9.29
N GLU A 244 14.49 -13.22 10.04
CA GLU A 244 14.18 -13.06 11.47
C GLU A 244 12.67 -12.87 11.67
N LEU A 245 12.04 -12.02 10.86
CA LEU A 245 10.60 -11.79 10.91
C LEU A 245 9.83 -13.03 10.46
N ALA A 246 10.32 -13.74 9.45
CA ALA A 246 9.74 -15.02 9.04
C ALA A 246 9.75 -16.04 10.19
N ALA A 247 10.87 -16.16 10.89
CA ALA A 247 11.01 -17.07 12.04
C ALA A 247 10.10 -16.68 13.21
N GLU A 248 10.05 -15.39 13.57
CA GLU A 248 9.17 -14.87 14.61
C GLU A 248 7.69 -15.19 14.29
N THR A 249 7.27 -14.90 13.07
CA THR A 249 5.89 -15.15 12.62
C THR A 249 5.55 -16.63 12.62
N ALA A 250 6.47 -17.50 12.17
CA ALA A 250 6.28 -18.95 12.15
C ALA A 250 6.06 -19.51 13.57
N VAL A 251 6.84 -19.09 14.54
CA VAL A 251 6.71 -19.50 15.96
C VAL A 251 5.33 -19.13 16.51
N LEU A 252 4.86 -17.89 16.25
CA LEU A 252 3.55 -17.44 16.71
C LEU A 252 2.39 -18.17 16.03
N ILE A 253 2.53 -18.50 14.75
CA ILE A 253 1.52 -19.29 14.02
C ILE A 253 1.47 -20.72 14.57
N GLU A 254 2.61 -21.39 14.76
CA GLU A 254 2.69 -22.74 15.33
C GLU A 254 2.05 -22.80 16.72
N GLU A 255 2.30 -21.79 17.56
CA GLU A 255 1.68 -21.71 18.88
C GLU A 255 0.16 -21.55 18.79
N LEU A 256 -0.35 -20.69 17.91
CA LEU A 256 -1.77 -20.55 17.67
C LEU A 256 -2.41 -21.85 17.17
N GLN A 257 -1.79 -22.53 16.20
CA GLN A 257 -2.28 -23.79 15.66
C GLN A 257 -2.29 -24.93 16.71
N ARG A 258 -1.39 -24.87 17.70
CA ARG A 258 -1.35 -25.81 18.82
C ARG A 258 -2.45 -25.55 19.85
N THR A 259 -2.83 -24.28 20.06
CA THR A 259 -3.74 -23.86 21.15
C THR A 259 -5.17 -23.61 20.70
N ARG A 260 -5.42 -23.46 19.39
CA ARG A 260 -6.76 -23.21 18.85
C ARG A 260 -6.94 -23.87 17.47
N THR A 261 -8.20 -24.15 17.10
CA THR A 261 -8.58 -24.59 15.77
C THR A 261 -8.87 -23.42 14.84
N GLY A 262 -8.90 -23.66 13.53
CA GLY A 262 -9.30 -22.67 12.53
C GLY A 262 -8.25 -21.58 12.28
N VAL A 263 -6.98 -21.93 12.33
CA VAL A 263 -5.88 -21.06 11.88
C VAL A 263 -5.46 -21.50 10.48
N VAL A 264 -5.88 -20.75 9.49
CA VAL A 264 -5.60 -20.98 8.06
C VAL A 264 -4.52 -20.01 7.59
N VAL A 265 -3.45 -20.55 7.01
CA VAL A 265 -2.32 -19.76 6.50
C VAL A 265 -2.14 -20.04 5.02
N ILE A 266 -2.16 -18.99 4.20
CA ILE A 266 -1.99 -19.04 2.75
C ILE A 266 -0.75 -18.22 2.42
N GLU A 267 0.37 -18.91 2.18
CA GLU A 267 1.69 -18.31 1.94
C GLU A 267 2.00 -18.19 0.45
N ARG A 268 1.07 -17.64 -0.31
CA ARG A 268 1.26 -17.36 -1.73
C ARG A 268 0.55 -16.09 -2.14
N MET A 269 1.01 -15.47 -3.21
CA MET A 269 0.28 -14.38 -3.84
C MET A 269 -1.04 -14.93 -4.42
N LEU A 270 -2.16 -14.41 -3.93
CA LEU A 270 -3.48 -14.80 -4.41
C LEU A 270 -3.89 -13.94 -5.62
N PRO A 271 -4.44 -14.56 -6.68
CA PRO A 271 -5.15 -13.82 -7.70
C PRO A 271 -6.30 -13.01 -7.11
N ARG A 272 -6.60 -11.85 -7.70
CA ARG A 272 -7.67 -10.95 -7.23
C ARG A 272 -9.00 -11.68 -7.03
N ALA A 273 -9.41 -12.54 -7.97
CA ALA A 273 -10.67 -13.29 -7.86
C ALA A 273 -10.74 -14.19 -6.62
N GLU A 274 -9.64 -14.84 -6.23
CA GLU A 274 -9.58 -15.64 -5.01
C GLU A 274 -9.62 -14.75 -3.76
N LEU A 275 -8.92 -13.62 -3.80
CA LEU A 275 -8.87 -12.67 -2.69
C LEU A 275 -10.24 -12.03 -2.43
N ILE A 276 -10.99 -11.69 -3.48
CA ILE A 276 -12.35 -11.17 -3.38
C ILE A 276 -13.25 -12.16 -2.64
N LYS A 277 -13.21 -13.45 -2.97
CA LYS A 277 -14.00 -14.49 -2.29
C LYS A 277 -13.67 -14.56 -0.81
N ILE A 278 -12.38 -14.58 -0.46
CA ILE A 278 -11.94 -14.63 0.94
C ILE A 278 -12.39 -13.38 1.72
N LEU A 279 -12.21 -12.19 1.15
CA LEU A 279 -12.66 -10.95 1.78
C LEU A 279 -14.19 -10.92 1.91
N SER A 280 -14.93 -11.33 0.89
CA SER A 280 -16.40 -11.24 0.89
C SER A 280 -17.07 -12.14 1.92
N ILE A 281 -16.45 -13.26 2.31
CA ILE A 281 -16.97 -14.13 3.38
C ILE A 281 -16.44 -13.76 4.76
N ALA A 282 -15.42 -12.90 4.84
CA ALA A 282 -14.83 -12.50 6.10
C ALA A 282 -15.84 -11.77 6.99
N THR A 283 -15.90 -12.12 8.28
CA THR A 283 -16.70 -11.35 9.24
C THR A 283 -16.06 -10.00 9.49
N VAL A 284 -14.72 -9.96 9.60
CA VAL A 284 -13.95 -8.73 9.78
C VAL A 284 -12.58 -8.86 9.15
N PHE A 285 -12.14 -7.79 8.50
CA PHE A 285 -10.77 -7.61 8.02
C PHE A 285 -9.94 -6.93 9.09
N ALA A 286 -8.75 -7.46 9.38
CA ALA A 286 -7.82 -6.93 10.38
C ALA A 286 -6.64 -6.20 9.72
N CYS A 287 -6.42 -4.94 10.08
CA CYS A 287 -5.28 -4.14 9.62
C CYS A 287 -4.47 -3.61 10.82
N PRO A 288 -3.56 -4.41 11.40
CA PRO A 288 -2.78 -4.07 12.60
C PRO A 288 -1.53 -3.24 12.28
N SER A 289 -1.51 -2.55 11.14
CA SER A 289 -0.34 -1.82 10.65
C SER A 289 0.17 -0.79 11.66
N VAL A 290 1.49 -0.73 11.83
CA VAL A 290 2.16 0.30 12.65
C VAL A 290 2.58 1.52 11.80
N TYR A 291 2.60 1.36 10.50
CA TYR A 291 2.79 2.43 9.52
C TYR A 291 1.95 2.12 8.27
N GLU A 292 1.06 3.03 7.91
CA GLU A 292 0.20 2.84 6.74
C GLU A 292 -0.07 4.20 6.07
N PRO A 293 0.51 4.45 4.89
CA PRO A 293 0.30 5.71 4.17
C PRO A 293 -1.15 6.03 3.88
N LEU A 294 -1.93 5.06 3.42
CA LEU A 294 -3.39 5.13 3.28
C LEU A 294 -4.06 3.81 3.66
N GLY A 295 -3.58 2.68 3.08
CA GLY A 295 -4.14 1.36 3.31
C GLY A 295 -5.13 0.94 2.23
N ILE A 296 -4.66 0.76 1.00
CA ILE A 296 -5.50 0.28 -0.12
C ILE A 296 -6.23 -1.02 0.22
N VAL A 297 -5.60 -1.92 0.97
CA VAL A 297 -6.23 -3.19 1.36
C VAL A 297 -7.49 -3.00 2.23
N ASN A 298 -7.59 -1.90 2.99
CA ASN A 298 -8.82 -1.55 3.68
C ASN A 298 -9.92 -1.15 2.68
N LEU A 299 -9.58 -0.42 1.62
CA LEU A 299 -10.51 -0.10 0.53
C LEU A 299 -10.99 -1.37 -0.18
N GLU A 300 -10.09 -2.34 -0.40
CA GLU A 300 -10.40 -3.64 -1.01
C GLU A 300 -11.38 -4.44 -0.14
N ALA A 301 -11.14 -4.53 1.16
CA ALA A 301 -12.03 -5.19 2.11
C ALA A 301 -13.41 -4.51 2.17
N MET A 302 -13.44 -3.17 2.27
CA MET A 302 -14.67 -2.39 2.28
C MET A 302 -15.44 -2.52 0.96
N ALA A 303 -14.76 -2.56 -0.19
CA ALA A 303 -15.37 -2.78 -1.49
C ALA A 303 -16.02 -4.17 -1.59
N CYS A 304 -15.46 -5.18 -0.91
CA CYS A 304 -16.05 -6.52 -0.77
C CYS A 304 -17.18 -6.58 0.27
N GLY A 305 -17.52 -5.46 0.92
CA GLY A 305 -18.59 -5.41 1.92
C GLY A 305 -18.18 -5.94 3.29
N THR A 306 -16.89 -5.91 3.62
CA THR A 306 -16.33 -6.45 4.86
C THR A 306 -16.05 -5.32 5.86
N ALA A 307 -16.48 -5.50 7.11
CA ALA A 307 -16.13 -4.60 8.21
C ALA A 307 -14.62 -4.59 8.46
N VAL A 308 -14.08 -3.46 8.87
CA VAL A 308 -12.62 -3.30 9.09
C VAL A 308 -12.34 -3.00 10.55
N VAL A 309 -11.37 -3.70 11.14
CA VAL A 309 -10.74 -3.32 12.41
C VAL A 309 -9.28 -2.99 12.12
N ALA A 310 -8.89 -1.76 12.39
CA ALA A 310 -7.57 -1.27 11.99
C ALA A 310 -6.94 -0.39 13.07
N SER A 311 -5.62 -0.30 13.07
CA SER A 311 -4.89 0.67 13.89
C SER A 311 -5.14 2.10 13.42
N ALA A 312 -5.26 3.05 14.36
CA ALA A 312 -5.44 4.47 14.06
C ALA A 312 -4.09 5.12 13.74
N THR A 313 -3.47 4.73 12.61
CA THR A 313 -2.17 5.27 12.17
C THR A 313 -2.19 5.72 10.71
N GLY A 314 -1.33 6.68 10.37
CA GLY A 314 -1.15 7.18 9.01
C GLY A 314 -2.44 7.69 8.38
N GLY A 315 -2.78 7.16 7.21
CA GLY A 315 -4.00 7.49 6.45
C GLY A 315 -5.20 6.58 6.76
N ILE A 316 -5.05 5.54 7.59
CA ILE A 316 -6.16 4.62 7.90
C ILE A 316 -7.39 5.36 8.44
N PRO A 317 -7.28 6.37 9.35
CA PRO A 317 -8.44 7.13 9.83
C PRO A 317 -9.19 7.94 8.76
N GLU A 318 -8.59 8.13 7.58
CA GLU A 318 -9.26 8.78 6.45
C GLU A 318 -10.07 7.80 5.62
N VAL A 319 -9.73 6.51 5.69
CA VAL A 319 -10.42 5.41 5.00
C VAL A 319 -11.53 4.84 5.89
N VAL A 320 -11.19 4.42 7.11
CA VAL A 320 -12.12 3.77 8.05
C VAL A 320 -12.79 4.81 8.93
N ASP A 321 -14.11 4.89 8.87
CA ASP A 321 -14.93 5.73 9.74
C ASP A 321 -15.35 4.89 10.97
N THR A 322 -14.71 5.21 12.11
CA THR A 322 -14.88 4.40 13.32
C THR A 322 -16.31 4.45 13.86
N GLY A 323 -16.87 3.29 14.13
CA GLY A 323 -18.26 3.12 14.56
C GLY A 323 -19.26 3.07 13.39
N VAL A 324 -18.85 3.36 12.16
CA VAL A 324 -19.69 3.35 10.95
C VAL A 324 -19.25 2.25 9.98
N THR A 325 -18.00 2.27 9.53
CA THR A 325 -17.47 1.30 8.55
C THR A 325 -16.55 0.26 9.18
N GLY A 326 -16.22 0.43 10.45
CA GLY A 326 -15.32 -0.43 11.20
C GLY A 326 -14.96 0.17 12.55
N LEU A 327 -13.90 -0.34 13.15
CA LEU A 327 -13.34 0.19 14.40
C LEU A 327 -11.88 0.55 14.25
N LEU A 328 -11.52 1.72 14.74
CA LEU A 328 -10.12 2.16 14.84
C LEU A 328 -9.59 1.91 16.25
N VAL A 329 -8.45 1.24 16.33
CA VAL A 329 -7.74 0.96 17.59
C VAL A 329 -6.65 2.03 17.77
N PRO A 330 -6.72 2.84 18.82
CA PRO A 330 -5.67 3.81 19.10
C PRO A 330 -4.30 3.16 19.27
N ILE A 331 -3.28 3.79 18.73
CA ILE A 331 -1.90 3.33 18.85
C ILE A 331 -1.00 4.53 19.20
N GLU A 332 -0.41 4.48 20.38
CA GLU A 332 0.66 5.40 20.78
C GLU A 332 1.99 4.80 20.38
N GLN A 333 2.81 5.55 19.66
CA GLN A 333 4.01 5.04 19.00
C GLN A 333 5.26 5.77 19.46
N VAL A 334 6.41 5.07 19.47
CA VAL A 334 7.72 5.70 19.66
C VAL A 334 8.01 6.67 18.50
N THR A 335 8.84 7.66 18.76
CA THR A 335 9.15 8.74 17.80
C THR A 335 10.42 8.49 17.00
N ASP A 336 10.94 7.26 17.01
CA ASP A 336 12.18 6.87 16.31
C ASP A 336 12.00 6.48 14.84
N GLY A 337 10.77 6.60 14.32
CA GLY A 337 10.41 6.24 12.96
C GLY A 337 10.01 4.77 12.76
N THR A 338 10.20 3.89 13.76
CA THR A 338 9.83 2.47 13.62
C THR A 338 8.32 2.22 13.65
N GLY A 339 7.57 3.15 14.26
CA GLY A 339 6.13 2.98 14.47
C GLY A 339 5.79 1.98 15.58
N THR A 340 6.80 1.49 16.34
CA THR A 340 6.58 0.54 17.42
C THR A 340 5.62 1.11 18.46
N PRO A 341 4.59 0.35 18.92
CA PRO A 341 3.72 0.80 20.00
C PRO A 341 4.53 1.06 21.29
N LEU A 342 4.21 2.14 22.00
CA LEU A 342 4.79 2.42 23.33
C LEU A 342 4.45 1.33 24.36
N ASP A 343 3.23 0.82 24.31
CA ASP A 343 2.75 -0.33 25.08
C ASP A 343 2.20 -1.41 24.15
N PRO A 344 3.06 -2.33 23.66
CA PRO A 344 2.64 -3.39 22.75
C PRO A 344 1.56 -4.31 23.35
N GLU A 345 1.61 -4.59 24.65
CA GLU A 345 0.63 -5.44 25.33
C GLU A 345 -0.75 -4.79 25.38
N LYS A 346 -0.81 -3.49 25.65
CA LYS A 346 -2.04 -2.71 25.60
C LYS A 346 -2.60 -2.71 24.19
N PHE A 347 -1.79 -2.43 23.17
CA PHE A 347 -2.23 -2.44 21.77
C PHE A 347 -2.80 -3.80 21.36
N VAL A 348 -2.14 -4.90 21.73
CA VAL A 348 -2.62 -6.26 21.46
C VAL A 348 -3.98 -6.51 22.10
N ARG A 349 -4.16 -6.15 23.39
CA ARG A 349 -5.44 -6.32 24.09
C ARG A 349 -6.56 -5.48 23.48
N ASP A 350 -6.29 -4.22 23.17
CA ASP A 350 -7.25 -3.30 22.58
C ASP A 350 -7.67 -3.76 21.17
N PHE A 351 -6.70 -4.26 20.39
CA PHE A 351 -6.96 -4.80 19.05
C PHE A 351 -7.81 -6.07 19.11
N ALA A 352 -7.50 -6.97 20.05
CA ALA A 352 -8.30 -8.18 20.31
C ALA A 352 -9.72 -7.83 20.75
N ALA A 353 -9.90 -6.84 21.61
CA ALA A 353 -11.22 -6.38 22.07
C ALA A 353 -12.06 -5.81 20.91
N ALA A 354 -11.46 -4.99 20.06
CA ALA A 354 -12.11 -4.43 18.88
C ALA A 354 -12.52 -5.54 17.88
N LEU A 355 -11.64 -6.49 17.60
CA LEU A 355 -11.95 -7.65 16.77
C LEU A 355 -13.10 -8.46 17.36
N THR A 356 -13.05 -8.75 18.65
CA THR A 356 -14.10 -9.51 19.36
C THR A 356 -15.44 -8.81 19.25
N THR A 357 -15.51 -7.50 19.44
CA THR A 357 -16.74 -6.70 19.31
C THR A 357 -17.42 -6.92 17.96
N VAL A 358 -16.66 -6.89 16.87
CA VAL A 358 -17.24 -7.04 15.52
C VAL A 358 -17.52 -8.50 15.19
N VAL A 359 -16.59 -9.41 15.48
CA VAL A 359 -16.68 -10.81 15.06
C VAL A 359 -17.77 -11.60 15.81
N THR A 360 -18.15 -11.16 16.99
CA THR A 360 -19.23 -11.78 17.80
C THR A 360 -20.61 -11.17 17.57
N ASP A 361 -20.69 -10.08 16.78
CA ASP A 361 -21.96 -9.45 16.40
C ASP A 361 -22.12 -9.43 14.86
N PRO A 362 -22.74 -10.48 14.27
CA PRO A 362 -22.93 -10.56 12.82
C PRO A 362 -23.77 -9.43 12.22
N ALA A 363 -24.67 -8.83 13.01
CA ALA A 363 -25.50 -7.71 12.54
C ALA A 363 -24.64 -6.43 12.42
N LEU A 364 -23.84 -6.16 13.44
CA LEU A 364 -22.90 -5.05 13.43
C LEU A 364 -21.86 -5.20 12.29
N ALA A 365 -21.26 -6.38 12.14
CA ALA A 365 -20.29 -6.66 11.07
C ALA A 365 -20.88 -6.38 9.69
N ARG A 366 -22.10 -6.85 9.43
CA ARG A 366 -22.81 -6.62 8.16
C ARG A 366 -23.11 -5.15 7.94
N GLN A 367 -23.63 -4.44 8.95
CA GLN A 367 -23.93 -3.01 8.88
C GLN A 367 -22.67 -2.21 8.55
N MET A 368 -21.55 -2.50 9.21
CA MET A 368 -20.27 -1.84 8.96
C MET A 368 -19.73 -2.14 7.54
N GLY A 369 -19.86 -3.39 7.10
CA GLY A 369 -19.45 -3.79 5.75
C GLY A 369 -20.24 -3.09 4.65
N GLU A 370 -21.57 -3.00 4.79
CA GLU A 370 -22.45 -2.29 3.85
C GLU A 370 -22.11 -0.79 3.81
N ALA A 371 -21.95 -0.16 4.97
CA ALA A 371 -21.53 1.25 5.06
C ALA A 371 -20.14 1.47 4.44
N GLY A 372 -19.22 0.53 4.64
CA GLY A 372 -17.89 0.54 4.04
C GLY A 372 -17.95 0.54 2.52
N ARG A 373 -18.76 -0.33 1.93
CA ARG A 373 -18.92 -0.40 0.47
C ARG A 373 -19.51 0.89 -0.11
N ILE A 374 -20.53 1.47 0.54
CA ILE A 374 -21.10 2.77 0.13
C ILE A 374 -20.01 3.84 0.13
N ARG A 375 -19.25 3.95 1.23
CA ARG A 375 -18.18 4.95 1.37
C ARG A 375 -17.14 4.86 0.27
N VAL A 376 -16.62 3.65 -0.03
CA VAL A 376 -15.59 3.51 -1.07
C VAL A 376 -16.11 3.79 -2.46
N THR A 377 -17.35 3.45 -2.74
CA THR A 377 -18.00 3.75 -4.02
C THR A 377 -18.18 5.24 -4.24
N GLU A 378 -18.54 6.00 -3.20
CA GLU A 378 -18.81 7.43 -3.30
C GLU A 378 -17.53 8.30 -3.26
N GLN A 379 -16.49 7.88 -2.53
CA GLN A 379 -15.37 8.77 -2.18
C GLN A 379 -14.01 8.36 -2.76
N PHE A 380 -13.85 7.11 -3.21
CA PHE A 380 -12.54 6.60 -3.61
C PHE A 380 -12.52 6.01 -5.04
N SER A 381 -13.27 6.60 -5.99
CA SER A 381 -13.21 6.18 -7.39
C SER A 381 -11.92 6.64 -8.06
N TRP A 382 -11.38 5.83 -8.99
CA TRP A 382 -10.17 6.20 -9.74
C TRP A 382 -10.39 7.42 -10.65
N GLU A 383 -11.61 7.65 -11.12
CA GLU A 383 -11.98 8.84 -11.89
C GLU A 383 -11.81 10.12 -11.07
N SER A 384 -12.26 10.12 -9.81
CA SER A 384 -12.06 11.26 -8.89
C SER A 384 -10.58 11.48 -8.58
N ILE A 385 -9.82 10.40 -8.39
CA ILE A 385 -8.37 10.46 -8.11
C ILE A 385 -7.60 11.00 -9.32
N ALA A 386 -7.94 10.54 -10.53
CA ALA A 386 -7.33 11.06 -11.76
C ALA A 386 -7.64 12.54 -11.97
N ALA A 387 -8.89 12.98 -11.75
CA ALA A 387 -9.26 14.38 -11.83
C ALA A 387 -8.46 15.26 -10.85
N ALA A 388 -8.34 14.84 -9.59
CA ALA A 388 -7.53 15.53 -8.59
C ALA A 388 -6.04 15.57 -8.97
N THR A 389 -5.52 14.49 -9.55
CA THR A 389 -4.13 14.43 -10.06
C THR A 389 -3.91 15.40 -11.21
N LEU A 390 -4.86 15.49 -12.16
CA LEU A 390 -4.83 16.47 -13.25
C LEU A 390 -4.85 17.92 -12.75
N ASP A 391 -5.58 18.19 -11.67
CA ASP A 391 -5.58 19.53 -11.05
C ASP A 391 -4.20 19.87 -10.48
N VAL A 392 -3.49 18.90 -9.88
CA VAL A 392 -2.09 19.09 -9.47
C VAL A 392 -1.20 19.38 -10.69
N TYR A 393 -1.33 18.64 -11.79
CA TYR A 393 -0.55 18.88 -13.01
C TYR A 393 -0.79 20.30 -13.56
N ARG A 394 -2.06 20.73 -13.67
CA ARG A 394 -2.42 22.08 -14.12
C ARG A 394 -1.84 23.19 -13.24
N SER A 395 -1.63 22.91 -11.96
CA SER A 395 -1.08 23.90 -11.01
C SER A 395 0.41 24.16 -11.18
N VAL A 396 1.13 23.33 -11.92
CA VAL A 396 2.59 23.42 -12.11
C VAL A 396 3.01 23.60 -13.57
N LEU A 397 2.08 23.42 -14.53
CA LEU A 397 2.27 23.74 -15.94
C LEU A 397 2.02 25.22 -16.22
#